data_ed11e03d7873c08d7dd3ff2e4e194cab
#
_entry.id   ed11e03d7873c08d7dd3ff2e4e194cab
#
_cell.length_a   1.000
_cell.length_b   1.000
_cell.length_c   1.000
_cell.angle_alpha   90.00
_cell.angle_beta   90.00
_cell.angle_gamma   90.00
#
_symmetry.space_group_name_H-M   'P 1'
#
loop_
_entity.id
_entity.type
_entity.pdbx_description
1 polymer ?
#
loop_
_entity_poly.entity_id
_entity_poly.type
_entity_poly.pdbx_seq_one_letter_code
_entity_poly.pdbx_strand_id
1 'polypeptide(L)'
;KENRLVRKYGKYGGMVLMWLVFEMVAIVLWLSKDNLFYLLNFSYIGTAIALGLLLFQLHYIHARRVVQLLVGAYMLVYLGLICNENMQIEGFWYYLFNGVFEAATIHYAVAKIFGPLIFGRGWCGYACWTAMVLDFLPYKVPESPRKPIGFIRYISFAASFLFVSILFLQRVGHMERIM
;
A
#
# COMPACT_ATOMS: atom_id res chain seq x y z
N LYS A 1 34.19 10.27 -18.87
CA LYS A 1 33.94 8.86 -18.47
C LYS A 1 33.25 8.80 -17.11
N GLU A 2 33.61 9.64 -16.17
CA GLU A 2 33.08 9.69 -14.79
C GLU A 2 31.57 10.00 -14.74
N ASN A 3 31.09 10.99 -15.48
CA ASN A 3 29.68 11.35 -15.57
C ASN A 3 28.75 10.21 -16.10
N ARG A 4 29.30 9.30 -16.90
CA ARG A 4 28.53 8.19 -17.46
C ARG A 4 28.36 7.05 -16.44
N LEU A 5 29.35 6.83 -15.59
CA LEU A 5 29.31 5.85 -14.50
C LEU A 5 28.36 6.33 -13.39
N VAL A 6 28.50 7.58 -12.93
CA VAL A 6 27.62 8.19 -11.92
C VAL A 6 26.16 8.15 -12.37
N ARG A 7 25.87 8.42 -13.64
CA ARG A 7 24.53 8.34 -14.22
C ARG A 7 24.01 6.90 -14.30
N LYS A 8 24.88 5.92 -14.52
CA LYS A 8 24.54 4.49 -14.58
C LYS A 8 24.26 3.93 -13.19
N TYR A 9 25.11 4.24 -12.19
CA TYR A 9 24.92 3.79 -10.81
C TYR A 9 23.79 4.53 -10.10
N GLY A 10 23.59 5.83 -10.35
CA GLY A 10 22.48 6.60 -9.82
C GLY A 10 21.09 6.07 -10.28
N LYS A 11 21.05 5.40 -11.44
CA LYS A 11 19.84 4.77 -11.95
C LYS A 11 19.38 3.58 -11.10
N TYR A 12 20.30 2.81 -10.55
CA TYR A 12 19.99 1.66 -9.69
C TYR A 12 19.97 2.02 -8.20
N GLY A 13 20.57 3.16 -7.83
CA GLY A 13 20.66 3.61 -6.44
C GLY A 13 19.30 3.78 -5.78
N GLY A 14 18.32 4.37 -6.47
CA GLY A 14 16.97 4.55 -5.96
C GLY A 14 16.22 3.22 -5.70
N MET A 15 16.44 2.22 -6.56
CA MET A 15 15.89 0.87 -6.39
C MET A 15 16.49 0.20 -5.15
N VAL A 16 17.80 0.22 -5.01
CA VAL A 16 18.49 -0.38 -3.86
C VAL A 16 18.12 0.34 -2.57
N LEU A 17 18.09 1.67 -2.58
CA LEU A 17 17.66 2.45 -1.42
C LEU A 17 16.25 2.09 -0.98
N MET A 18 15.32 1.98 -1.91
CA MET A 18 13.94 1.61 -1.60
C MET A 18 13.86 0.20 -1.02
N TRP A 19 14.57 -0.76 -1.61
CA TRP A 19 14.63 -2.12 -1.07
C TRP A 19 15.20 -2.13 0.34
N LEU A 20 16.30 -1.42 0.60
CA LEU A 20 16.90 -1.30 1.93
C LEU A 20 15.94 -0.67 2.96
N VAL A 21 15.16 0.34 2.56
CA VAL A 21 14.14 0.95 3.44
C VAL A 21 13.07 -0.09 3.83
N PHE A 22 12.62 -0.91 2.88
CA PHE A 22 11.65 -1.98 3.18
C PHE A 22 12.21 -3.06 4.09
N GLU A 23 13.45 -3.51 3.85
CA GLU A 23 14.12 -4.48 4.72
C GLU A 23 14.35 -3.92 6.13
N MET A 24 14.74 -2.64 6.23
CA MET A 24 14.86 -1.97 7.53
C MET A 24 13.51 -1.94 8.27
N VAL A 25 12.42 -1.57 7.61
CA VAL A 25 11.08 -1.59 8.20
C VAL A 25 10.68 -3.01 8.62
N ALA A 26 10.95 -4.02 7.78
CA ALA A 26 10.68 -5.42 8.05
C ALA A 26 11.40 -5.91 9.32
N ILE A 27 12.69 -5.61 9.43
CA ILE A 27 13.52 -5.99 10.59
C ILE A 27 13.07 -5.26 11.86
N VAL A 28 12.82 -3.95 11.79
CA VAL A 28 12.36 -3.17 12.95
C VAL A 28 11.01 -3.69 13.47
N LEU A 29 10.07 -3.97 12.58
CA LEU A 29 8.76 -4.52 12.96
C LEU A 29 8.88 -5.95 13.52
N TRP A 30 9.73 -6.79 12.93
CA TRP A 30 9.99 -8.12 13.47
C TRP A 30 10.54 -8.05 14.88
N LEU A 31 11.57 -7.24 15.13
CA LEU A 31 12.19 -7.10 16.46
C LEU A 31 11.27 -6.46 17.50
N SER A 32 10.39 -5.52 17.07
CA SER A 32 9.49 -4.81 17.98
C SER A 32 8.23 -5.62 18.33
N LYS A 33 7.76 -6.49 17.43
CA LYS A 33 6.54 -7.28 17.59
C LYS A 33 6.80 -8.76 17.85
N ASP A 34 8.05 -9.20 17.79
CA ASP A 34 8.49 -10.60 17.91
C ASP A 34 7.69 -11.57 17.02
N ASN A 35 7.33 -11.11 15.81
CA ASN A 35 6.51 -11.86 14.88
C ASN A 35 7.15 -11.88 13.49
N LEU A 36 7.56 -13.08 13.06
CA LEU A 36 8.21 -13.35 11.79
C LEU A 36 7.33 -12.95 10.58
N PHE A 37 6.02 -12.89 10.76
CA PHE A 37 5.10 -12.46 9.72
C PHE A 37 5.44 -11.08 9.17
N TYR A 38 5.81 -10.11 10.02
CA TYR A 38 6.18 -8.77 9.56
C TYR A 38 7.43 -8.77 8.71
N LEU A 39 8.44 -9.57 9.08
CA LEU A 39 9.66 -9.71 8.29
C LEU A 39 9.32 -10.23 6.89
N LEU A 40 8.63 -11.37 6.80
CA LEU A 40 8.28 -12.00 5.53
C LEU A 40 7.38 -11.11 4.66
N ASN A 41 6.40 -10.45 5.25
CA ASN A 41 5.44 -9.60 4.54
C ASN A 41 6.13 -8.39 3.90
N PHE A 42 6.88 -7.62 4.66
CA PHE A 42 7.51 -6.40 4.16
C PHE A 42 8.71 -6.69 3.25
N SER A 43 9.50 -7.74 3.53
CA SER A 43 10.58 -8.19 2.64
C SER A 43 10.02 -8.68 1.29
N TYR A 44 8.91 -9.43 1.29
CA TYR A 44 8.26 -9.84 0.04
C TYR A 44 7.81 -8.64 -0.80
N ILE A 45 7.09 -7.69 -0.20
CA ILE A 45 6.58 -6.51 -0.88
C ILE A 45 7.75 -5.65 -1.40
N GLY A 46 8.75 -5.39 -0.55
CA GLY A 46 9.92 -4.60 -0.91
C GLY A 46 10.71 -5.23 -2.06
N THR A 47 10.93 -6.53 -2.01
CA THR A 47 11.63 -7.28 -3.07
C THR A 47 10.83 -7.30 -4.38
N ALA A 48 9.52 -7.51 -4.33
CA ALA A 48 8.66 -7.48 -5.51
C ALA A 48 8.67 -6.11 -6.20
N ILE A 49 8.61 -5.03 -5.42
CA ILE A 49 8.68 -3.66 -5.96
C ILE A 49 10.07 -3.35 -6.52
N ALA A 50 11.14 -3.74 -5.82
CA ALA A 50 12.52 -3.56 -6.30
C ALA A 50 12.75 -4.31 -7.61
N LEU A 51 12.27 -5.56 -7.72
CA LEU A 51 12.30 -6.33 -8.96
C LEU A 51 11.58 -5.62 -10.10
N GLY A 52 10.43 -5.01 -9.81
CA GLY A 52 9.69 -4.26 -10.80
C GLY A 52 10.40 -3.01 -11.28
N LEU A 53 11.04 -2.28 -10.39
CA LEU A 53 11.87 -1.15 -10.75
C LEU A 53 13.07 -1.59 -11.60
N LEU A 54 13.66 -2.74 -11.29
CA LEU A 54 14.72 -3.33 -12.10
C LEU A 54 14.22 -3.67 -13.51
N LEU A 55 13.10 -4.38 -13.63
CA LEU A 55 12.48 -4.74 -14.91
C LEU A 55 12.11 -3.48 -15.73
N PHE A 56 11.61 -2.45 -15.07
CA PHE A 56 11.33 -1.17 -15.72
C PHE A 56 12.60 -0.51 -16.27
N GLN A 57 13.71 -0.56 -15.52
CA GLN A 57 15.00 -0.04 -15.97
C GLN A 57 15.59 -0.86 -17.11
N LEU A 58 15.29 -2.16 -17.18
CA LEU A 58 15.64 -3.03 -18.30
C LEU A 58 14.69 -2.87 -19.51
N HIS A 59 13.80 -1.87 -19.47
CA HIS A 59 12.83 -1.57 -20.53
C HIS A 59 11.84 -2.71 -20.81
N TYR A 60 11.54 -3.55 -19.82
CA TYR A 60 10.53 -4.59 -19.97
C TYR A 60 9.13 -3.96 -19.96
N ILE A 61 8.40 -4.11 -21.07
CA ILE A 61 7.11 -3.42 -21.33
C ILE A 61 6.06 -3.72 -20.26
N HIS A 62 6.04 -4.93 -19.74
CA HIS A 62 5.05 -5.39 -18.75
C HIS A 62 5.53 -5.32 -17.31
N ALA A 63 6.69 -4.72 -17.03
CA ALA A 63 7.28 -4.63 -15.70
C ALA A 63 6.28 -4.18 -14.63
N ARG A 64 5.56 -3.08 -14.88
CA ARG A 64 4.54 -2.55 -13.98
C ARG A 64 3.42 -3.56 -13.68
N ARG A 65 2.87 -4.20 -14.72
CA ARG A 65 1.77 -5.16 -14.57
C ARG A 65 2.19 -6.40 -13.78
N VAL A 66 3.40 -6.89 -14.03
CA VAL A 66 3.95 -8.07 -13.30
C VAL A 66 4.04 -7.77 -11.81
N VAL A 67 4.64 -6.64 -11.44
CA VAL A 67 4.77 -6.27 -10.02
C VAL A 67 3.42 -6.01 -9.38
N GLN A 68 2.57 -5.27 -10.07
CA GLN A 68 1.22 -4.97 -9.61
C GLN A 68 0.41 -6.26 -9.38
N LEU A 69 0.59 -7.27 -10.23
CA LEU A 69 -0.01 -8.59 -10.04
C LEU A 69 0.58 -9.31 -8.83
N LEU A 70 1.91 -9.35 -8.70
CA LEU A 70 2.58 -10.02 -7.58
C LEU A 70 2.17 -9.42 -6.23
N VAL A 71 2.31 -8.10 -6.08
CA VAL A 71 1.98 -7.41 -4.83
C VAL A 71 0.47 -7.36 -4.60
N GLY A 72 -0.31 -7.01 -5.62
CA GLY A 72 -1.76 -6.87 -5.50
C GLY A 72 -2.47 -8.19 -5.25
N ALA A 73 -2.07 -9.29 -5.90
CA ALA A 73 -2.62 -10.62 -5.63
C ALA A 73 -2.23 -11.12 -4.24
N TYR A 74 -1.00 -10.89 -3.81
CA TYR A 74 -0.57 -11.20 -2.44
C TYR A 74 -1.43 -10.45 -1.40
N MET A 75 -1.63 -9.16 -1.58
CA MET A 75 -2.45 -8.35 -0.68
C MET A 75 -3.92 -8.79 -0.69
N LEU A 76 -4.49 -9.02 -1.87
CA LEU A 76 -5.91 -9.38 -1.99
C LEU A 76 -6.19 -10.79 -1.50
N VAL A 77 -5.40 -11.77 -1.97
CA VAL A 77 -5.67 -13.20 -1.70
C VAL A 77 -5.09 -13.59 -0.34
N TYR A 78 -3.81 -13.37 -0.12
CA TYR A 78 -3.17 -13.85 1.10
C TYR A 78 -3.59 -13.01 2.32
N LEU A 79 -3.39 -11.70 2.30
CA LEU A 79 -3.74 -10.86 3.44
C LEU A 79 -5.25 -10.68 3.58
N GLY A 80 -5.97 -10.39 2.49
CA GLY A 80 -7.39 -10.09 2.53
C GLY A 80 -8.26 -11.33 2.73
N LEU A 81 -8.09 -12.40 1.92
CA LEU A 81 -8.98 -13.57 1.94
C LEU A 81 -8.51 -14.66 2.90
N ILE A 82 -7.21 -14.92 3.01
CA ILE A 82 -6.68 -15.99 3.87
C ILE A 82 -6.50 -15.50 5.30
N CYS A 83 -5.81 -14.37 5.49
CA CYS A 83 -5.59 -13.79 6.82
C CYS A 83 -6.78 -12.98 7.35
N ASN A 84 -7.83 -12.77 6.55
CA ASN A 84 -9.00 -11.96 6.89
C ASN A 84 -8.68 -10.53 7.35
N GLU A 85 -7.58 -9.95 6.82
CA GLU A 85 -7.18 -8.60 7.16
C GLU A 85 -8.01 -7.56 6.39
N ASN A 86 -8.59 -6.60 7.11
CA ASN A 86 -9.33 -5.51 6.47
C ASN A 86 -8.36 -4.45 5.93
N MET A 87 -8.09 -4.51 4.63
CA MET A 87 -7.19 -3.61 3.90
C MET A 87 -7.89 -2.35 3.37
N GLN A 88 -9.10 -2.07 3.83
CA GLN A 88 -9.89 -0.90 3.45
C GLN A 88 -9.68 0.24 4.45
N ILE A 89 -10.06 1.46 4.03
CA ILE A 89 -9.90 2.66 4.86
C ILE A 89 -10.79 2.61 6.11
N GLU A 90 -11.96 1.99 5.99
CA GLU A 90 -12.90 1.77 7.09
C GLU A 90 -12.28 0.90 8.17
N GLY A 91 -11.60 -0.18 7.78
CA GLY A 91 -10.86 -1.03 8.69
C GLY A 91 -9.74 -0.29 9.41
N PHE A 92 -9.01 0.56 8.68
CA PHE A 92 -7.96 1.40 9.27
C PHE A 92 -8.51 2.31 10.39
N TRP A 93 -9.61 3.03 10.14
CA TRP A 93 -10.25 3.88 11.15
C TRP A 93 -10.77 3.07 12.34
N TYR A 94 -11.38 1.91 12.08
CA TYR A 94 -11.88 1.04 13.13
C TYR A 94 -10.77 0.56 14.07
N TYR A 95 -9.66 0.07 13.53
CA TYR A 95 -8.50 -0.37 14.33
C TYR A 95 -7.84 0.80 15.06
N LEU A 96 -7.71 1.96 14.41
CA LEU A 96 -7.14 3.15 15.01
C LEU A 96 -7.96 3.62 16.24
N PHE A 97 -9.27 3.64 16.13
CA PHE A 97 -10.16 4.03 17.25
C PHE A 97 -10.18 3.01 18.39
N ASN A 98 -9.97 1.75 18.10
CA ASN A 98 -9.84 0.71 19.15
C ASN A 98 -8.42 0.63 19.73
N GLY A 99 -7.49 1.46 19.32
CA GLY A 99 -6.10 1.42 19.77
C GLY A 99 -5.32 0.17 19.34
N VAL A 100 -5.81 -0.54 18.31
CA VAL A 100 -5.19 -1.77 17.81
C VAL A 100 -4.20 -1.41 16.70
N PHE A 101 -2.92 -1.53 17.03
CA PHE A 101 -1.81 -1.30 16.09
C PHE A 101 -1.18 -2.65 15.66
N GLU A 102 -1.96 -3.43 14.94
CA GLU A 102 -1.55 -4.72 14.41
C GLU A 102 -1.37 -4.69 12.88
N ALA A 103 -1.19 -5.88 12.29
CA ALA A 103 -0.77 -6.05 10.90
C ALA A 103 -1.49 -5.15 9.89
N ALA A 104 -2.82 -5.14 9.89
CA ALA A 104 -3.61 -4.35 8.92
C ALA A 104 -3.40 -2.84 9.09
N THR A 105 -3.39 -2.32 10.34
CA THR A 105 -3.21 -0.89 10.62
C THR A 105 -1.81 -0.43 10.22
N ILE A 106 -0.78 -1.20 10.59
CA ILE A 106 0.63 -0.90 10.26
C ILE A 106 0.81 -0.97 8.75
N HIS A 107 0.28 -2.01 8.11
CA HIS A 107 0.37 -2.17 6.66
C HIS A 107 -0.31 -1.02 5.93
N TYR A 108 -1.50 -0.61 6.37
CA TYR A 108 -2.21 0.52 5.78
C TYR A 108 -1.43 1.83 5.96
N ALA A 109 -0.89 2.09 7.15
CA ALA A 109 -0.07 3.28 7.41
C ALA A 109 1.14 3.32 6.48
N VAL A 110 1.92 2.23 6.41
CA VAL A 110 3.10 2.14 5.54
C VAL A 110 2.72 2.26 4.06
N ALA A 111 1.72 1.49 3.61
CA ALA A 111 1.37 1.41 2.19
C ALA A 111 0.56 2.60 1.68
N LYS A 112 -0.29 3.22 2.50
CA LYS A 112 -1.22 4.26 2.05
C LYS A 112 -0.88 5.67 2.51
N ILE A 113 -0.12 5.80 3.58
CA ILE A 113 0.30 7.11 4.11
C ILE A 113 1.76 7.36 3.76
N PHE A 114 2.68 6.57 4.30
CA PHE A 114 4.12 6.80 4.12
C PHE A 114 4.60 6.48 2.70
N GLY A 115 4.11 5.40 2.09
CA GLY A 115 4.47 5.03 0.72
C GLY A 115 4.19 6.15 -0.29
N PRO A 116 2.97 6.69 -0.40
CA PRO A 116 2.67 7.82 -1.27
C PRO A 116 3.39 9.12 -0.93
N LEU A 117 3.69 9.39 0.36
CA LEU A 117 4.46 10.56 0.77
C LEU A 117 5.91 10.51 0.29
N ILE A 118 6.54 9.33 0.37
CA ILE A 118 7.96 9.15 0.00
C ILE A 118 8.10 8.92 -1.50
N PHE A 119 7.28 8.07 -2.09
CA PHE A 119 7.41 7.61 -3.48
C PHE A 119 6.38 8.23 -4.44
N GLY A 120 5.48 9.08 -3.94
CA GLY A 120 4.45 9.73 -4.73
C GLY A 120 3.49 8.76 -5.42
N ARG A 121 3.00 9.17 -6.61
CA ARG A 121 2.01 8.38 -7.39
C ARG A 121 2.55 7.04 -7.90
N GLY A 122 3.86 6.89 -7.98
CA GLY A 122 4.51 5.63 -8.38
C GLY A 122 4.12 4.47 -7.46
N TRP A 123 4.04 4.72 -6.15
CA TRP A 123 3.65 3.71 -5.18
C TRP A 123 2.29 3.06 -5.49
N CYS A 124 1.25 3.87 -5.71
CA CYS A 124 -0.09 3.36 -6.02
C CYS A 124 -0.13 2.57 -7.33
N GLY A 125 0.73 2.91 -8.30
CA GLY A 125 0.83 2.21 -9.58
C GLY A 125 1.49 0.83 -9.50
N TYR A 126 2.26 0.54 -8.46
CA TYR A 126 2.99 -0.72 -8.31
C TYR A 126 2.48 -1.60 -7.17
N ALA A 127 2.00 -1.01 -6.07
CA ALA A 127 1.71 -1.74 -4.84
C ALA A 127 0.23 -1.72 -4.43
N CYS A 128 -0.68 -1.19 -5.24
CA CYS A 128 -2.08 -1.08 -4.88
C CYS A 128 -2.90 -2.22 -5.51
N TRP A 129 -3.52 -3.08 -4.67
CA TRP A 129 -4.39 -4.16 -5.15
C TRP A 129 -5.63 -3.65 -5.92
N THR A 130 -6.20 -2.51 -5.51
CA THR A 130 -7.32 -1.89 -6.22
C THR A 130 -6.90 -1.45 -7.63
N ALA A 131 -5.71 -0.85 -7.76
CA ALA A 131 -5.18 -0.48 -9.07
C ALA A 131 -4.88 -1.72 -9.93
N MET A 132 -4.44 -2.83 -9.31
CA MET A 132 -4.27 -4.11 -10.02
C MET A 132 -5.60 -4.57 -10.62
N VAL A 133 -6.66 -4.66 -9.82
CA VAL A 133 -7.97 -5.08 -10.32
C VAL A 133 -8.44 -4.19 -11.46
N LEU A 134 -8.32 -2.87 -11.32
CA LEU A 134 -8.73 -1.92 -12.36
C LEU A 134 -7.91 -2.02 -13.66
N ASP A 135 -6.60 -2.26 -13.56
CA ASP A 135 -5.71 -2.39 -14.73
C ASP A 135 -5.91 -3.70 -15.50
N PHE A 136 -6.48 -4.72 -14.87
CA PHE A 136 -6.81 -6.00 -15.51
C PHE A 136 -8.25 -6.05 -16.07
N LEU A 137 -9.09 -5.04 -15.78
CA LEU A 137 -10.40 -4.96 -16.40
C LEU A 137 -10.29 -4.61 -17.90
N PRO A 138 -11.17 -5.17 -18.75
CA PRO A 138 -11.13 -4.97 -20.20
C PRO A 138 -11.65 -3.59 -20.66
N TYR A 139 -11.43 -2.55 -19.85
CA TYR A 139 -11.84 -1.18 -20.20
C TYR A 139 -10.74 -0.45 -20.98
N LYS A 140 -11.12 0.19 -22.07
CA LYS A 140 -10.24 1.12 -22.79
C LYS A 140 -10.15 2.44 -22.04
N VAL A 141 -8.95 3.00 -21.98
CA VAL A 141 -8.77 4.35 -21.45
C VAL A 141 -9.53 5.34 -22.34
N PRO A 142 -10.44 6.16 -21.80
CA PRO A 142 -11.14 7.15 -22.59
C PRO A 142 -10.15 8.17 -23.16
N GLU A 143 -10.27 8.49 -24.44
CA GLU A 143 -9.43 9.46 -25.14
C GLU A 143 -9.75 10.92 -24.76
N SER A 144 -10.93 11.15 -24.16
CA SER A 144 -11.37 12.46 -23.72
C SER A 144 -10.66 12.94 -22.45
N PRO A 145 -10.44 14.25 -22.28
CA PRO A 145 -9.85 14.80 -21.07
C PRO A 145 -10.68 14.44 -19.83
N ARG A 146 -10.00 14.13 -18.74
CA ARG A 146 -10.65 13.73 -17.49
C ARG A 146 -11.56 14.84 -16.96
N LYS A 147 -12.80 14.50 -16.62
CA LYS A 147 -13.72 15.44 -15.96
C LYS A 147 -13.15 15.90 -14.61
N PRO A 148 -13.42 17.15 -14.18
CA PRO A 148 -12.92 17.70 -12.91
C PRO A 148 -13.69 17.16 -11.68
N ILE A 149 -13.87 15.83 -11.60
CA ILE A 149 -14.57 15.14 -10.51
C ILE A 149 -13.61 14.66 -9.40
N GLY A 150 -12.39 15.16 -9.40
CA GLY A 150 -11.37 14.74 -8.44
C GLY A 150 -11.70 15.03 -6.97
N PHE A 151 -12.66 15.92 -6.70
CA PHE A 151 -13.12 16.24 -5.34
C PHE A 151 -13.92 15.10 -4.68
N ILE A 152 -14.53 14.18 -5.46
CA ILE A 152 -15.29 13.02 -4.94
C ILE A 152 -14.44 12.20 -3.99
N ARG A 153 -13.13 12.07 -4.23
CA ARG A 153 -12.20 11.36 -3.33
C ARG A 153 -12.16 11.93 -1.91
N TYR A 154 -12.28 13.26 -1.76
CA TYR A 154 -12.30 13.90 -0.46
C TYR A 154 -13.65 13.70 0.25
N ILE A 155 -14.75 13.73 -0.51
CA ILE A 155 -16.08 13.41 0.01
C ILE A 155 -16.12 11.96 0.47
N SER A 156 -15.64 11.02 -0.35
CA SER A 156 -15.59 9.59 0.00
C SER A 156 -14.74 9.33 1.24
N PHE A 157 -13.58 10.00 1.35
CA PHE A 157 -12.72 9.93 2.52
C PHE A 157 -13.41 10.45 3.79
N ALA A 158 -14.02 11.63 3.71
CA ALA A 158 -14.74 12.24 4.83
C ALA A 158 -15.96 11.40 5.23
N ALA A 159 -16.71 10.88 4.26
CA ALA A 159 -17.87 10.02 4.52
C ALA A 159 -17.47 8.71 5.22
N SER A 160 -16.39 8.08 4.79
CA SER A 160 -15.83 6.88 5.43
C SER A 160 -15.42 7.15 6.89
N PHE A 161 -14.69 8.25 7.12
CA PHE A 161 -14.29 8.66 8.47
C PHE A 161 -15.49 8.92 9.39
N LEU A 162 -16.47 9.72 8.93
CA LEU A 162 -17.68 10.06 9.69
C LEU A 162 -18.50 8.81 10.00
N PHE A 163 -18.68 7.92 9.01
CA PHE A 163 -19.43 6.68 9.18
C PHE A 163 -18.86 5.80 10.29
N VAL A 164 -17.54 5.55 10.25
CA VAL A 164 -16.88 4.74 11.29
C VAL A 164 -16.92 5.43 12.64
N SER A 165 -16.73 6.77 12.68
CA SER A 165 -16.79 7.55 13.92
C SER A 165 -18.18 7.46 14.58
N ILE A 166 -19.25 7.57 13.80
CA ILE A 166 -20.63 7.44 14.31
C ILE A 166 -20.88 6.06 14.87
N LEU A 167 -20.48 5.01 14.15
CA LEU A 167 -20.65 3.63 14.62
C LEU A 167 -19.85 3.37 15.90
N PHE A 168 -18.64 3.92 16.00
CA PHE A 168 -17.81 3.78 17.20
C PHE A 168 -18.44 4.48 18.41
N LEU A 169 -18.91 5.72 18.24
CA LEU A 169 -19.60 6.48 19.31
C LEU A 169 -20.89 5.79 19.76
N GLN A 170 -21.66 5.21 18.84
CA GLN A 170 -22.86 4.43 19.18
C GLN A 170 -22.53 3.20 20.01
N ARG A 171 -21.44 2.49 19.67
CA ARG A 171 -20.99 1.33 20.43
C ARG A 171 -20.54 1.71 21.84
N VAL A 172 -19.75 2.76 21.99
CA VAL A 172 -19.31 3.27 23.30
C VAL A 172 -20.49 3.72 24.15
N GLY A 173 -21.41 4.52 23.60
CA GLY A 173 -22.61 4.98 24.31
C GLY A 173 -23.61 3.86 24.64
N HIS A 174 -23.56 2.70 23.97
CA HIS A 174 -24.34 1.53 24.36
C HIS A 174 -23.69 0.78 25.51
N MET A 175 -22.37 0.70 25.54
CA MET A 175 -21.62 0.07 26.64
C MET A 175 -21.76 0.85 27.95
N GLU A 176 -21.71 2.19 27.91
CA GLU A 176 -21.92 3.05 29.10
C GLU A 176 -23.33 2.94 29.68
N ARG A 177 -24.34 2.55 28.90
CA ARG A 177 -25.71 2.34 29.37
C ARG A 177 -25.95 0.95 29.99
N ILE A 178 -25.05 0.01 29.82
CA ILE A 178 -25.14 -1.35 30.32
C ILE A 178 -24.34 -1.52 31.63
N MET A 179 -23.36 -0.66 31.88
CA MET A 179 -22.61 -0.58 33.13
C MET A 179 -23.27 0.34 34.13
#